data_65ec966061e78e0d4bc385f4129adbcb
#
_entry.id   65ec966061e78e0d4bc385f4129adbcb
#
_cell.length_a   1.000
_cell.length_b   1.000
_cell.length_c   1.000
_cell.angle_alpha   90.00
_cell.angle_beta   90.00
_cell.angle_gamma   90.00
#
_symmetry.space_group_name_H-M   'P 1'
#
loop_
_entity.id
_entity.type
_entity.pdbx_description
1 polymer ?
#
loop_
_entity_poly.entity_id
_entity_poly.type
_entity_poly.pdbx_seq_one_letter_code
_entity_poly.pdbx_strand_id
1 'polypeptide(L)'
;QIVITAVDHENLSASRTLTVNRVVDRGKIWGVVIGISQYKGVQPLRYADKDALAFYEYLTQHIGVPKDQITLLLNDHATLMTLKRTLGTELKRKAGEKDTVIVYYAGHGAPEADASAGDDDGLEKYIVPYDADPRDLYSTGLPMREVETIFQRLTPERIIFISDSCYSGA
;
A
#
# COMPACT_ATOMS: atom_id res chain seq x y z
N GLN A 1 28.70 -15.25 -16.70
CA GLN A 1 29.26 -15.65 -17.98
C GLN A 1 30.09 -16.94 -17.78
N ILE A 2 29.80 -17.96 -18.56
CA ILE A 2 30.53 -19.22 -18.54
C ILE A 2 31.19 -19.38 -19.90
N VAL A 3 32.51 -19.57 -19.91
CA VAL A 3 33.26 -19.87 -21.14
C VAL A 3 33.62 -21.35 -21.11
N ILE A 4 33.20 -22.07 -22.13
CA ILE A 4 33.52 -23.47 -22.33
C ILE A 4 34.56 -23.53 -23.46
N THR A 5 35.76 -24.04 -23.17
CA THR A 5 36.82 -24.21 -24.14
C THR A 5 37.10 -25.72 -24.31
N ALA A 6 37.05 -26.21 -25.54
CA ALA A 6 37.47 -27.55 -25.90
C ALA A 6 38.80 -27.46 -26.62
N VAL A 7 39.76 -28.32 -26.27
CA VAL A 7 41.08 -28.40 -26.90
C VAL A 7 41.27 -29.87 -27.37
N ASP A 8 41.66 -30.04 -28.61
CA ASP A 8 41.96 -31.40 -29.15
C ASP A 8 43.43 -31.81 -28.95
N HIS A 9 43.76 -32.98 -29.40
CA HIS A 9 45.11 -33.55 -29.26
C HIS A 9 46.19 -32.85 -30.14
N GLU A 10 45.77 -32.00 -31.09
CA GLU A 10 46.66 -31.16 -31.91
C GLU A 10 46.76 -29.72 -31.36
N ASN A 11 46.26 -29.47 -30.14
CA ASN A 11 46.19 -28.16 -29.50
C ASN A 11 45.30 -27.12 -30.22
N LEU A 12 44.41 -27.56 -31.10
CA LEU A 12 43.40 -26.69 -31.67
C LEU A 12 42.30 -26.46 -30.63
N SER A 13 41.92 -25.22 -30.40
CA SER A 13 40.94 -24.85 -29.39
C SER A 13 39.72 -24.20 -30.01
N ALA A 14 38.56 -24.55 -29.51
CA ALA A 14 37.30 -23.88 -29.81
C ALA A 14 36.63 -23.45 -28.50
N SER A 15 36.25 -22.18 -28.42
CA SER A 15 35.57 -21.63 -27.25
C SER A 15 34.16 -21.17 -27.59
N ARG A 16 33.20 -21.46 -26.71
CA ARG A 16 31.86 -20.89 -26.74
C ARG A 16 31.58 -20.20 -25.43
N THR A 17 31.04 -19.00 -25.55
CA THR A 17 30.56 -18.23 -24.38
C THR A 17 29.06 -18.48 -24.17
N LEU A 18 28.72 -18.98 -23.01
CA LEU A 18 27.33 -19.07 -22.55
C LEU A 18 27.07 -17.91 -21.56
N THR A 19 26.17 -17.02 -21.90
CA THR A 19 25.71 -15.98 -20.98
C THR A 19 24.43 -16.48 -20.34
N VAL A 20 24.48 -16.74 -19.04
CA VAL A 20 23.30 -17.07 -18.23
C VAL A 20 22.86 -15.79 -17.53
N ASN A 21 21.73 -15.24 -17.96
CA ASN A 21 21.10 -14.12 -17.28
C ASN A 21 20.10 -14.69 -16.28
N ARG A 22 20.32 -14.47 -14.98
CA ARG A 22 19.32 -14.73 -13.96
C ARG A 22 18.28 -13.60 -14.03
N VAL A 23 17.14 -13.86 -14.61
CA VAL A 23 15.97 -13.00 -14.46
C VAL A 23 15.46 -13.22 -13.04
N VAL A 24 15.74 -12.29 -12.15
CA VAL A 24 15.10 -12.26 -10.82
C VAL A 24 13.73 -11.64 -11.05
N ASP A 25 12.71 -12.47 -11.10
CA ASP A 25 11.32 -12.03 -11.08
C ASP A 25 11.05 -11.44 -9.69
N ARG A 26 11.13 -10.12 -9.60
CA ARG A 26 10.93 -9.37 -8.33
C ARG A 26 9.47 -9.09 -8.04
N GLY A 27 8.56 -9.54 -8.90
CA GLY A 27 7.15 -9.16 -8.84
C GLY A 27 6.92 -7.69 -9.21
N LYS A 28 5.69 -7.27 -9.13
CA LYS A 28 5.24 -5.88 -9.35
C LYS A 28 5.11 -5.14 -8.03
N ILE A 29 5.03 -3.82 -8.11
CA ILE A 29 4.63 -2.98 -6.98
C ILE A 29 3.22 -2.47 -7.25
N TRP A 30 2.30 -2.75 -6.35
CA TRP A 30 0.94 -2.20 -6.36
C TRP A 30 0.83 -1.15 -5.26
N GLY A 31 0.46 0.09 -5.65
CA GLY A 31 0.32 1.21 -4.73
C GLY A 31 -1.15 1.56 -4.49
N VAL A 32 -1.50 1.88 -3.24
CA VAL A 32 -2.71 2.63 -2.90
C VAL A 32 -2.27 3.83 -2.07
N VAL A 33 -2.51 5.01 -2.62
CA VAL A 33 -2.10 6.27 -1.99
C VAL A 33 -3.36 7.06 -1.67
N ILE A 34 -3.56 7.36 -0.38
CA ILE A 34 -4.77 7.97 0.15
C ILE A 34 -4.39 9.26 0.85
N GLY A 35 -5.04 10.37 0.47
CA GLY A 35 -4.84 11.67 1.11
C GLY A 35 -6.14 12.42 1.28
N ILE A 36 -6.51 12.73 2.53
CA ILE A 36 -7.77 13.37 2.83
C ILE A 36 -7.52 14.66 3.62
N SER A 37 -7.63 15.80 2.94
CA SER A 37 -7.59 17.13 3.54
C SER A 37 -8.99 17.72 3.72
N GLN A 38 -9.93 17.37 2.83
CA GLN A 38 -11.30 17.82 2.88
C GLN A 38 -12.21 16.69 3.34
N TYR A 39 -13.08 16.96 4.29
CA TYR A 39 -14.01 15.99 4.86
C TYR A 39 -15.44 16.53 4.81
N LYS A 40 -16.41 15.63 4.77
CA LYS A 40 -17.81 16.00 4.75
C LYS A 40 -18.31 16.46 6.13
N GLY A 41 -17.82 15.84 7.21
CA GLY A 41 -18.32 16.07 8.58
C GLY A 41 -17.23 16.31 9.63
N VAL A 42 -15.95 16.35 9.23
CA VAL A 42 -14.81 16.51 10.13
C VAL A 42 -14.02 17.77 9.75
N GLN A 43 -13.27 18.34 10.68
CA GLN A 43 -12.41 19.50 10.38
C GLN A 43 -11.41 19.20 9.26
N PRO A 44 -11.21 20.13 8.31
CA PRO A 44 -10.26 19.91 7.23
C PRO A 44 -8.80 19.94 7.72
N LEU A 45 -7.94 19.20 7.02
CA LEU A 45 -6.49 19.26 7.16
C LEU A 45 -5.86 20.14 6.07
N ARG A 46 -4.62 20.56 6.30
CA ARG A 46 -3.95 21.51 5.37
C ARG A 46 -3.21 20.83 4.24
N TYR A 47 -2.64 19.63 4.49
CA TYR A 47 -1.59 19.10 3.63
C TYR A 47 -1.73 17.62 3.27
N ALA A 48 -2.62 16.86 3.91
CA ALA A 48 -2.71 15.42 3.74
C ALA A 48 -2.92 14.98 2.28
N ASP A 49 -3.71 15.72 1.50
CA ASP A 49 -3.89 15.49 0.06
C ASP A 49 -2.62 15.81 -0.75
N LYS A 50 -1.85 16.82 -0.34
CA LYS A 50 -0.58 17.22 -0.97
C LYS A 50 0.53 16.22 -0.66
N ASP A 51 0.58 15.74 0.58
CA ASP A 51 1.57 14.75 1.01
C ASP A 51 1.33 13.41 0.27
N ALA A 52 0.06 13.00 0.14
CA ALA A 52 -0.31 11.86 -0.67
C ALA A 52 0.06 12.04 -2.16
N LEU A 53 -0.16 13.22 -2.73
CA LEU A 53 0.23 13.49 -4.10
C LEU A 53 1.76 13.45 -4.27
N ALA A 54 2.52 14.03 -3.35
CA ALA A 54 3.97 13.98 -3.37
C ALA A 54 4.49 12.54 -3.26
N PHE A 55 3.87 11.71 -2.41
CA PHE A 55 4.23 10.30 -2.31
C PHE A 55 3.89 9.51 -3.58
N TYR A 56 2.75 9.79 -4.22
CA TYR A 56 2.40 9.23 -5.53
C TYR A 56 3.44 9.60 -6.60
N GLU A 57 3.86 10.86 -6.64
CA GLU A 57 4.89 11.33 -7.56
C GLU A 57 6.24 10.65 -7.28
N TYR A 58 6.61 10.48 -6.02
CA TYR A 58 7.80 9.75 -5.63
C TYR A 58 7.78 8.29 -6.13
N LEU A 59 6.67 7.58 -5.93
CA LEU A 59 6.52 6.20 -6.42
C LEU A 59 6.64 6.13 -7.96
N THR A 60 6.05 7.08 -8.68
CA THR A 60 6.03 7.04 -10.14
C THR A 60 7.34 7.51 -10.76
N GLN A 61 7.95 8.59 -10.24
CA GLN A 61 9.10 9.25 -10.87
C GLN A 61 10.44 8.73 -10.36
N HIS A 62 10.53 8.36 -9.07
CA HIS A 62 11.79 7.93 -8.46
C HIS A 62 11.89 6.42 -8.30
N ILE A 63 10.80 5.75 -7.91
CA ILE A 63 10.77 4.28 -7.81
C ILE A 63 10.48 3.65 -9.17
N GLY A 64 9.79 4.37 -10.06
CA GLY A 64 9.45 3.89 -11.41
C GLY A 64 8.24 2.95 -11.43
N VAL A 65 7.34 3.05 -10.44
CA VAL A 65 6.11 2.26 -10.44
C VAL A 65 5.17 2.78 -11.55
N PRO A 66 4.69 1.93 -12.46
CA PRO A 66 3.75 2.31 -13.49
C PRO A 66 2.46 2.92 -12.89
N LYS A 67 1.96 4.00 -13.52
CA LYS A 67 0.77 4.72 -13.00
C LYS A 67 -0.48 3.84 -12.90
N ASP A 68 -0.62 2.87 -13.78
CA ASP A 68 -1.73 1.90 -13.80
C ASP A 68 -1.65 0.85 -12.66
N GLN A 69 -0.50 0.80 -11.97
CA GLN A 69 -0.31 -0.01 -10.77
C GLN A 69 -0.53 0.77 -9.47
N ILE A 70 -0.84 2.07 -9.54
CA ILE A 70 -1.10 2.89 -8.36
C ILE A 70 -2.52 3.45 -8.41
N THR A 71 -3.28 3.25 -7.35
CA THR A 71 -4.57 3.89 -7.13
C THR A 71 -4.37 5.08 -6.21
N LEU A 72 -4.69 6.29 -6.69
CA LEU A 72 -4.65 7.53 -5.93
C LEU A 72 -6.07 7.94 -5.54
N LEU A 73 -6.31 8.05 -4.23
CA LEU A 73 -7.60 8.44 -3.66
C LEU A 73 -7.42 9.74 -2.86
N LEU A 74 -7.92 10.84 -3.39
CA LEU A 74 -7.85 12.14 -2.73
C LEU A 74 -9.25 12.61 -2.33
N ASN A 75 -9.35 13.16 -1.12
CA ASN A 75 -10.55 13.82 -0.60
C ASN A 75 -11.84 13.01 -0.81
N ASP A 76 -12.79 13.52 -1.58
CA ASP A 76 -14.12 12.91 -1.84
C ASP A 76 -14.08 11.55 -2.56
N HIS A 77 -12.96 11.20 -3.16
CA HIS A 77 -12.74 9.86 -3.70
C HIS A 77 -12.40 8.82 -2.62
N ALA A 78 -11.99 9.23 -1.42
CA ALA A 78 -11.59 8.36 -0.31
C ALA A 78 -12.75 8.09 0.66
N THR A 79 -13.91 7.66 0.14
CA THR A 79 -15.05 7.23 0.97
C THR A 79 -14.79 5.87 1.61
N LEU A 80 -15.48 5.54 2.72
CA LEU A 80 -15.36 4.25 3.39
C LEU A 80 -15.53 3.07 2.41
N MET A 81 -16.56 3.13 1.57
CA MET A 81 -16.80 2.08 0.57
C MET A 81 -15.66 1.97 -0.45
N THR A 82 -15.14 3.10 -0.92
CA THR A 82 -14.02 3.11 -1.88
C THR A 82 -12.75 2.54 -1.25
N LEU A 83 -12.44 2.91 -0.01
CA LEU A 83 -11.30 2.38 0.72
C LEU A 83 -11.39 0.86 0.86
N LYS A 84 -12.52 0.34 1.38
CA LYS A 84 -12.74 -1.10 1.53
C LYS A 84 -12.66 -1.85 0.19
N ARG A 85 -13.26 -1.31 -0.86
CA ARG A 85 -13.21 -1.91 -2.20
C ARG A 85 -11.79 -1.95 -2.75
N THR A 86 -11.07 -0.84 -2.66
CA THR A 86 -9.70 -0.73 -3.21
C THR A 86 -8.73 -1.63 -2.46
N LEU A 87 -8.70 -1.55 -1.13
CA LEU A 87 -7.80 -2.33 -0.30
C LEU A 87 -8.17 -3.82 -0.29
N GLY A 88 -9.46 -4.14 -0.11
CA GLY A 88 -9.92 -5.52 0.11
C GLY A 88 -10.21 -6.30 -1.17
N THR A 89 -10.76 -5.65 -2.21
CA THR A 89 -11.22 -6.36 -3.42
C THR A 89 -10.26 -6.19 -4.58
N GLU A 90 -9.86 -4.95 -4.87
CA GLU A 90 -9.05 -4.66 -6.06
C GLU A 90 -7.62 -5.14 -5.89
N LEU A 91 -6.98 -4.84 -4.76
CA LEU A 91 -5.62 -5.33 -4.47
C LEU A 91 -5.59 -6.87 -4.47
N LYS A 92 -6.57 -7.53 -3.85
CA LYS A 92 -6.63 -9.00 -3.82
C LYS A 92 -6.71 -9.62 -5.21
N ARG A 93 -7.37 -8.95 -6.17
CA ARG A 93 -7.48 -9.45 -7.56
C ARG A 93 -6.23 -9.18 -8.39
N LYS A 94 -5.48 -8.11 -8.06
CA LYS A 94 -4.36 -7.63 -8.88
C LYS A 94 -3.01 -8.19 -8.42
N ALA A 95 -2.79 -8.24 -7.11
CA ALA A 95 -1.49 -8.53 -6.54
C ALA A 95 -1.26 -10.03 -6.33
N GLY A 96 -0.19 -10.54 -6.89
CA GLY A 96 0.27 -11.93 -6.76
C GLY A 96 1.31 -12.12 -5.64
N GLU A 97 1.69 -13.36 -5.37
CA GLU A 97 2.57 -13.76 -4.26
C GLU A 97 3.91 -12.99 -4.23
N LYS A 98 4.56 -12.86 -5.38
CA LYS A 98 5.88 -12.19 -5.48
C LYS A 98 5.79 -10.67 -5.51
N ASP A 99 4.60 -10.11 -5.59
CA ASP A 99 4.38 -8.68 -5.67
C ASP A 99 4.63 -7.99 -4.32
N THR A 100 4.76 -6.68 -4.36
CA THR A 100 4.81 -5.83 -3.17
C THR A 100 3.61 -4.90 -3.18
N VAL A 101 2.90 -4.82 -2.08
CA VAL A 101 1.82 -3.85 -1.88
C VAL A 101 2.34 -2.71 -1.01
N ILE A 102 2.14 -1.48 -1.45
CA ILE A 102 2.44 -0.28 -0.67
C ILE A 102 1.15 0.49 -0.49
N VAL A 103 0.74 0.69 0.76
CA VAL A 103 -0.40 1.53 1.11
C VAL A 103 0.11 2.72 1.90
N TYR A 104 -0.18 3.92 1.43
CA TYR A 104 0.10 5.18 2.11
C TYR A 104 -1.22 5.86 2.46
N TYR A 105 -1.33 6.32 3.70
CA TYR A 105 -2.47 7.08 4.18
C TYR A 105 -2.00 8.36 4.87
N ALA A 106 -2.52 9.49 4.43
CA ALA A 106 -2.41 10.78 5.11
C ALA A 106 -3.81 11.33 5.38
N GLY A 107 -4.13 11.58 6.64
CA GLY A 107 -5.47 12.01 7.03
C GLY A 107 -5.72 11.93 8.54
N HIS A 108 -6.97 12.13 8.94
CA HIS A 108 -7.36 11.97 10.34
C HIS A 108 -7.36 10.51 10.78
N GLY A 109 -6.81 10.26 11.97
CA GLY A 109 -7.07 9.09 12.78
C GLY A 109 -7.91 9.48 13.99
N ALA A 110 -8.77 8.59 14.44
CA ALA A 110 -9.58 8.81 15.63
C ALA A 110 -9.64 7.56 16.49
N PRO A 111 -9.49 7.67 17.82
CA PRO A 111 -9.73 6.59 18.75
C PRO A 111 -11.19 6.60 19.23
N GLU A 112 -11.72 5.43 19.53
CA GLU A 112 -13.00 5.24 20.21
C GLU A 112 -12.84 4.19 21.32
N ALA A 113 -13.44 4.42 22.49
CA ALA A 113 -13.38 3.46 23.59
C ALA A 113 -14.12 2.17 23.20
N ASP A 114 -13.41 1.06 23.19
CA ASP A 114 -13.96 -0.27 22.92
C ASP A 114 -13.25 -1.30 23.82
N ALA A 115 -13.98 -1.83 24.80
CA ALA A 115 -13.46 -2.84 25.71
C ALA A 115 -13.08 -4.15 25.00
N SER A 116 -13.50 -4.36 23.76
CA SER A 116 -13.16 -5.50 22.92
C SER A 116 -12.00 -5.21 21.95
N ALA A 117 -11.47 -3.95 21.96
CA ALA A 117 -10.28 -3.62 21.17
C ALA A 117 -9.11 -4.51 21.58
N GLY A 118 -8.38 -5.01 20.59
CA GLY A 118 -7.25 -5.91 20.83
C GLY A 118 -6.01 -5.24 21.43
N ASP A 119 -6.01 -3.90 21.52
CA ASP A 119 -4.92 -3.11 22.08
C ASP A 119 -5.06 -2.98 23.61
N ASP A 120 -3.93 -2.91 24.32
CA ASP A 120 -3.89 -2.80 25.78
C ASP A 120 -4.47 -1.48 26.33
N ASP A 121 -4.68 -0.49 25.46
CA ASP A 121 -5.23 0.82 25.83
C ASP A 121 -6.78 0.88 25.83
N GLY A 122 -7.44 -0.20 25.40
CA GLY A 122 -8.90 -0.28 25.32
C GLY A 122 -9.52 0.66 24.28
N LEU A 123 -8.75 1.07 23.28
CA LEU A 123 -9.18 1.97 22.22
C LEU A 123 -9.17 1.29 20.87
N GLU A 124 -10.27 1.28 20.15
CA GLU A 124 -10.28 1.00 18.73
C GLU A 124 -9.81 2.23 17.96
N LYS A 125 -8.86 2.05 17.06
CA LYS A 125 -8.30 3.12 16.23
C LYS A 125 -8.87 3.05 14.82
N TYR A 126 -9.30 4.20 14.31
CA TYR A 126 -9.95 4.30 13.01
C TYR A 126 -9.15 5.18 12.06
N ILE A 127 -9.03 4.76 10.82
CA ILE A 127 -8.85 5.65 9.68
C ILE A 127 -10.18 6.36 9.47
N VAL A 128 -10.15 7.69 9.34
CA VAL A 128 -11.35 8.51 9.12
C VAL A 128 -11.54 8.75 7.62
N PRO A 129 -12.53 8.11 6.96
CA PRO A 129 -12.83 8.37 5.55
C PRO A 129 -13.42 9.76 5.31
N TYR A 130 -13.46 10.18 4.04
CA TYR A 130 -14.06 11.45 3.64
C TYR A 130 -15.49 11.65 4.13
N ASP A 131 -16.29 10.60 4.10
CA ASP A 131 -17.71 10.58 4.40
C ASP A 131 -18.04 10.16 5.86
N ALA A 132 -17.02 10.08 6.73
CA ALA A 132 -17.21 9.70 8.13
C ALA A 132 -18.09 10.71 8.90
N ASP A 133 -18.95 10.17 9.77
CA ASP A 133 -19.62 10.94 10.83
C ASP A 133 -18.79 10.79 12.11
N PRO A 134 -18.21 11.87 12.66
CA PRO A 134 -17.39 11.79 13.88
C PRO A 134 -18.19 11.37 15.13
N ARG A 135 -19.53 11.38 15.07
CA ARG A 135 -20.39 10.94 16.17
C ARG A 135 -20.72 9.44 16.08
N ASP A 136 -20.35 8.77 14.99
CA ASP A 136 -20.61 7.35 14.75
C ASP A 136 -19.42 6.75 13.96
N LEU A 137 -18.26 6.66 14.61
CA LEU A 137 -17.08 6.08 14.00
C LEU A 137 -17.22 4.57 13.80
N TYR A 138 -17.97 3.90 14.67
CA TYR A 138 -18.21 2.47 14.53
C TYR A 138 -18.82 2.10 13.17
N SER A 139 -19.78 2.90 12.69
CA SER A 139 -20.44 2.63 11.40
C SER A 139 -19.75 3.27 10.20
N THR A 140 -19.02 4.37 10.39
CA THR A 140 -18.54 5.24 9.31
C THR A 140 -17.02 5.35 9.20
N GLY A 141 -16.29 4.91 10.21
CA GLY A 141 -14.83 4.81 10.21
C GLY A 141 -14.34 3.48 9.62
N LEU A 142 -13.06 3.39 9.34
CA LEU A 142 -12.40 2.13 8.97
C LEU A 142 -11.48 1.70 10.13
N PRO A 143 -11.89 0.71 10.94
CA PRO A 143 -11.10 0.29 12.10
C PRO A 143 -9.79 -0.35 11.68
N MET A 144 -8.71 -0.13 12.43
CA MET A 144 -7.39 -0.68 12.11
C MET A 144 -7.38 -2.20 12.13
N ARG A 145 -8.14 -2.85 13.00
CA ARG A 145 -8.31 -4.33 12.99
C ARG A 145 -8.92 -4.84 11.67
N GLU A 146 -9.78 -4.04 11.02
CA GLU A 146 -10.31 -4.41 9.70
C GLU A 146 -9.25 -4.23 8.60
N VAL A 147 -8.43 -3.18 8.69
CA VAL A 147 -7.28 -2.98 7.78
C VAL A 147 -6.32 -4.17 7.86
N GLU A 148 -5.99 -4.62 9.07
CA GLU A 148 -5.16 -5.81 9.29
C GLU A 148 -5.81 -7.07 8.70
N THR A 149 -7.10 -7.27 8.95
CA THR A 149 -7.86 -8.39 8.38
C THR A 149 -7.86 -8.37 6.86
N ILE A 150 -7.99 -7.17 6.26
CA ILE A 150 -7.89 -6.99 4.82
C ILE A 150 -6.50 -7.41 4.32
N PHE A 151 -5.44 -6.97 4.98
CA PHE A 151 -4.07 -7.30 4.58
C PHE A 151 -3.76 -8.79 4.72
N GLN A 152 -4.22 -9.45 5.78
CA GLN A 152 -4.07 -10.89 5.96
C GLN A 152 -4.75 -11.72 4.86
N ARG A 153 -5.73 -11.17 4.15
CA ARG A 153 -6.41 -11.83 3.03
C ARG A 153 -5.71 -11.63 1.69
N LEU A 154 -4.71 -10.75 1.62
CA LEU A 154 -3.94 -10.52 0.39
C LEU A 154 -2.93 -11.64 0.17
N THR A 155 -2.61 -11.90 -1.08
CA THR A 155 -1.65 -12.95 -1.48
C THR A 155 -0.19 -12.54 -1.34
N PRO A 156 0.21 -11.26 -1.57
CA PRO A 156 1.61 -10.85 -1.47
C PRO A 156 2.21 -11.05 -0.09
N GLU A 157 3.45 -11.57 -0.06
CA GLU A 157 4.22 -11.72 1.19
C GLU A 157 4.73 -10.37 1.75
N ARG A 158 4.79 -9.33 0.90
CA ARG A 158 5.31 -8.01 1.26
C ARG A 158 4.22 -6.96 1.16
N ILE A 159 3.76 -6.52 2.32
CA ILE A 159 2.79 -5.43 2.45
C ILE A 159 3.42 -4.36 3.34
N ILE A 160 3.50 -3.15 2.83
CA ILE A 160 4.03 -1.97 3.54
C ILE A 160 2.86 -1.01 3.74
N PHE A 161 2.53 -0.74 4.98
CA PHE A 161 1.54 0.27 5.35
C PHE A 161 2.24 1.44 6.01
N ILE A 162 2.06 2.63 5.46
CA ILE A 162 2.60 3.89 5.96
C ILE A 162 1.41 4.77 6.31
N SER A 163 1.30 5.14 7.59
CA SER A 163 0.26 6.04 8.07
C SER A 163 0.87 7.33 8.60
N ASP A 164 0.45 8.43 8.00
CA ASP A 164 0.70 9.80 8.47
C ASP A 164 -0.60 10.34 9.05
N SER A 165 -0.92 9.89 10.26
CA SER A 165 -2.12 10.27 10.99
C SER A 165 -1.87 10.30 12.50
N CYS A 166 -2.44 11.29 13.17
CA CYS A 166 -2.42 11.37 14.63
C CYS A 166 -3.65 10.68 15.19
N TYR A 167 -3.46 9.75 16.13
CA TYR A 167 -4.52 9.20 16.96
C TYR A 167 -4.59 9.94 18.30
N SER A 168 -4.28 11.24 18.32
CA SER A 168 -4.45 12.07 19.49
C SER A 168 -5.95 12.27 19.74
N GLY A 169 -6.44 11.65 20.78
CA GLY A 169 -7.81 11.84 21.24
C GLY A 169 -8.11 13.33 21.45
N ALA A 170 -9.31 13.72 21.11
CA ALA A 170 -9.85 15.04 21.38
C ALA A 170 -9.98 15.26 22.89
#